data_05c9d793a6b682dc9703648aef89ddb7
#
_entry.id   05c9d793a6b682dc9703648aef89ddb7
#
_cell.length_a   1.000
_cell.length_b   1.000
_cell.length_c   1.000
_cell.angle_alpha   90.00
_cell.angle_beta   90.00
_cell.angle_gamma   90.00
#
_symmetry.space_group_name_H-M   'P 1'
#
loop_
_entity.id
_entity.type
_entity.pdbx_description
1 polymer ?
#
loop_
_entity_poly.entity_id
_entity_poly.type
_entity_poly.pdbx_seq_one_letter_code
_entity_poly.pdbx_strand_id
1 'polypeptide(L)'
;MTRDVFLVLPGLVAHDDWPNRLRQRAFVGALAAGSESVAVGHAALCLVGVQGSPLDYKPQFWLPPGRQDRERTGVRQWRGSFDRDSDAMLVENIWVAKPITALTHVLGAVDREVAVSLFDSALNLRVINSAEFVRLVDLMHSRPGVRHVRQWNQLADRRADSPLESRARLECLDAGLAPNDLQRVVLDERGTFIGRFDMTWDLGGGRLLIIEMDGAHHRQNGTARRDSAKDNALRRLGHVVYHLGWEDLGTGELVRTVRVELQRAGRLAT
;
A
#
# COMPACT_ATOMS: atom_id res chain seq x y z
N MET A 1 -2.82 -1.02 33.63
CA MET A 1 -2.22 -0.64 32.35
C MET A 1 -3.03 0.52 31.80
N THR A 2 -2.51 1.73 31.87
CA THR A 2 -3.08 2.91 31.22
C THR A 2 -2.97 2.69 29.73
N ARG A 3 -4.10 2.55 29.04
CA ARG A 3 -4.11 2.51 27.57
C ARG A 3 -3.71 3.88 27.08
N ASP A 4 -2.69 3.95 26.26
CA ASP A 4 -2.27 5.22 25.67
C ASP A 4 -3.38 5.75 24.77
N VAL A 5 -3.86 6.94 25.09
CA VAL A 5 -4.88 7.68 24.34
C VAL A 5 -4.19 8.86 23.70
N PHE A 6 -4.38 9.05 22.40
CA PHE A 6 -3.79 10.17 21.69
C PHE A 6 -4.84 11.02 20.97
N LEU A 7 -4.54 12.31 20.86
CA LEU A 7 -5.39 13.26 20.16
C LEU A 7 -5.26 13.05 18.65
N VAL A 8 -6.34 12.67 17.99
CA VAL A 8 -6.37 12.47 16.53
C VAL A 8 -6.72 13.76 15.80
N LEU A 9 -7.71 14.48 16.34
CA LEU A 9 -8.15 15.80 15.89
C LEU A 9 -8.52 16.61 17.13
N PRO A 10 -8.57 17.97 17.07
CA PRO A 10 -8.99 18.77 18.20
C PRO A 10 -10.34 18.34 18.77
N GLY A 11 -10.35 17.96 20.06
CA GLY A 11 -11.55 17.48 20.76
C GLY A 11 -11.92 16.01 20.52
N LEU A 12 -11.17 15.25 19.71
CA LEU A 12 -11.40 13.84 19.44
C LEU A 12 -10.16 13.03 19.79
N VAL A 13 -10.35 11.97 20.57
CA VAL A 13 -9.29 11.09 21.05
C VAL A 13 -9.47 9.68 20.50
N ALA A 14 -8.38 8.97 20.36
CA ALA A 14 -8.35 7.57 19.94
C ALA A 14 -7.39 6.76 20.80
N HIS A 15 -7.62 5.46 20.87
CA HIS A 15 -6.75 4.53 21.58
C HIS A 15 -5.63 3.99 20.69
N ASP A 16 -4.47 3.69 21.28
CA ASP A 16 -3.28 3.22 20.55
C ASP A 16 -3.42 1.78 20.03
N ASP A 17 -4.31 1.00 20.60
CA ASP A 17 -4.59 -0.38 20.19
C ASP A 17 -5.45 -0.48 18.91
N TRP A 18 -5.76 0.60 18.22
CA TRP A 18 -6.44 0.50 16.94
C TRP A 18 -5.45 0.09 15.82
N PRO A 19 -5.68 -1.04 15.12
CA PRO A 19 -4.69 -1.67 14.25
C PRO A 19 -4.35 -0.86 13.00
N ASN A 20 -5.19 0.11 12.61
CA ASN A 20 -4.94 0.95 11.43
C ASN A 20 -5.14 2.43 11.75
N ARG A 21 -4.06 3.11 12.13
CA ARG A 21 -4.06 4.54 12.49
C ARG A 21 -4.53 5.46 11.35
N LEU A 22 -4.27 5.11 10.09
CA LEU A 22 -4.70 5.92 8.95
C LEU A 22 -6.22 5.83 8.74
N ARG A 23 -6.77 4.62 8.83
CA ARG A 23 -8.22 4.41 8.74
C ARG A 23 -8.94 5.04 9.94
N GLN A 24 -8.38 4.92 11.13
CA GLN A 24 -8.89 5.59 12.33
C GLN A 24 -8.96 7.11 12.14
N ARG A 25 -7.90 7.73 11.61
CA ARG A 25 -7.87 9.17 11.32
C ARG A 25 -8.98 9.57 10.34
N ALA A 26 -9.20 8.78 9.29
CA ALA A 26 -10.28 9.01 8.33
C ALA A 26 -11.66 8.90 9.00
N PHE A 27 -11.87 7.89 9.83
CA PHE A 27 -13.12 7.65 10.54
C PHE A 27 -13.46 8.79 11.52
N VAL A 28 -12.49 9.19 12.34
CA VAL A 28 -12.64 10.32 13.27
C VAL A 28 -12.88 11.62 12.51
N GLY A 29 -12.20 11.81 11.36
CA GLY A 29 -12.47 12.94 10.47
C GLY A 29 -13.90 12.97 9.95
N ALA A 30 -14.47 11.81 9.60
CA ALA A 30 -15.86 11.71 9.15
C ALA A 30 -16.85 12.09 10.25
N LEU A 31 -16.63 11.64 11.48
CA LEU A 31 -17.45 12.03 12.64
C LEU A 31 -17.40 13.55 12.86
N ALA A 32 -16.23 14.16 12.74
CA ALA A 32 -16.06 15.61 12.90
C ALA A 32 -16.72 16.40 11.76
N ALA A 33 -16.66 15.92 10.52
CA ALA A 33 -17.25 16.56 9.35
C ALA A 33 -18.79 16.45 9.32
N GLY A 34 -19.33 15.42 9.97
CA GLY A 34 -20.78 15.18 10.11
C GLY A 34 -21.39 14.29 9.02
N SER A 35 -22.59 13.80 9.26
CA SER A 35 -23.26 12.73 8.50
C SER A 35 -23.53 13.04 7.02
N GLU A 36 -23.61 14.31 6.64
CA GLU A 36 -23.84 14.72 5.25
C GLU A 36 -22.56 14.92 4.45
N SER A 37 -21.41 14.85 5.13
CA SER A 37 -20.11 14.96 4.47
C SER A 37 -19.74 13.68 3.72
N VAL A 38 -18.91 13.83 2.69
CA VAL A 38 -18.36 12.69 1.95
C VAL A 38 -16.85 12.69 2.11
N ALA A 39 -16.29 11.60 2.62
CA ALA A 39 -14.86 11.40 2.66
C ALA A 39 -14.29 11.36 1.22
N VAL A 40 -13.24 12.13 0.94
CA VAL A 40 -12.60 12.19 -0.38
C VAL A 40 -11.08 11.96 -0.26
N GLY A 41 -10.42 11.71 -1.38
CA GLY A 41 -8.97 11.54 -1.44
C GLY A 41 -8.46 10.45 -0.49
N HIS A 42 -7.38 10.71 0.25
CA HIS A 42 -6.79 9.73 1.16
C HIS A 42 -7.74 9.22 2.24
N ALA A 43 -8.65 10.07 2.74
CA ALA A 43 -9.64 9.64 3.73
C ALA A 43 -10.57 8.57 3.15
N ALA A 44 -11.06 8.78 1.92
CA ALA A 44 -11.87 7.79 1.22
C ALA A 44 -11.11 6.48 1.00
N LEU A 45 -9.87 6.56 0.48
CA LEU A 45 -9.03 5.39 0.22
C LEU A 45 -8.78 4.57 1.49
N CYS A 46 -8.46 5.23 2.61
CA CYS A 46 -8.26 4.56 3.90
C CYS A 46 -9.53 3.88 4.42
N LEU A 47 -10.70 4.50 4.25
CA LEU A 47 -12.00 3.93 4.70
C LEU A 47 -12.38 2.68 3.91
N VAL A 48 -12.03 2.60 2.62
CA VAL A 48 -12.26 1.40 1.80
C VAL A 48 -11.13 0.37 1.90
N GLY A 49 -10.13 0.61 2.78
CA GLY A 49 -9.05 -0.32 3.07
C GLY A 49 -7.81 -0.18 2.18
N VAL A 50 -7.79 0.75 1.21
CA VAL A 50 -6.62 0.99 0.35
C VAL A 50 -5.45 1.50 1.18
N GLN A 51 -4.31 0.82 1.05
CA GLN A 51 -3.06 1.11 1.73
C GLN A 51 -2.14 1.99 0.87
N GLY A 52 -1.12 2.62 1.50
CA GLY A 52 -0.13 3.44 0.81
C GLY A 52 -0.32 4.94 0.99
N SER A 53 -1.39 5.40 1.64
CA SER A 53 -1.56 6.82 1.98
C SER A 53 -0.44 7.30 2.92
N PRO A 54 0.06 8.56 2.77
CA PRO A 54 1.04 9.14 3.67
C PRO A 54 0.58 9.14 5.14
N LEU A 55 1.52 8.90 6.08
CA LEU A 55 1.19 8.84 7.51
C LEU A 55 0.65 10.15 8.08
N ASP A 56 1.02 11.27 7.50
CA ASP A 56 0.66 12.62 7.93
C ASP A 56 -0.48 13.26 7.11
N TYR A 57 -1.15 12.47 6.24
CA TYR A 57 -2.24 13.03 5.44
C TYR A 57 -3.30 13.70 6.32
N LYS A 58 -3.84 14.82 5.84
CA LYS A 58 -4.95 15.52 6.49
C LYS A 58 -6.27 15.01 5.88
N PRO A 59 -7.21 14.49 6.70
CA PRO A 59 -8.49 14.01 6.21
C PRO A 59 -9.24 15.11 5.45
N GLN A 60 -9.73 14.79 4.27
CA GLN A 60 -10.47 15.70 3.42
C GLN A 60 -11.90 15.21 3.23
N PHE A 61 -12.84 16.16 3.29
CA PHE A 61 -14.25 15.88 3.11
C PHE A 61 -14.89 16.92 2.20
N TRP A 62 -15.71 16.44 1.28
CA TRP A 62 -16.65 17.28 0.57
C TRP A 62 -17.86 17.57 1.49
N LEU A 63 -18.31 18.80 1.49
CA LEU A 63 -19.50 19.25 2.22
C LEU A 63 -20.53 19.77 1.24
N PRO A 64 -21.82 19.49 1.48
CA PRO A 64 -22.88 20.05 0.64
C PRO A 64 -22.91 21.58 0.67
N PRO A 65 -23.41 22.23 -0.39
CA PRO A 65 -23.52 23.68 -0.47
C PRO A 65 -24.25 24.27 0.74
N GLY A 66 -23.77 25.41 1.23
CA GLY A 66 -24.37 26.11 2.38
C GLY A 66 -23.83 25.72 3.75
N ARG A 67 -23.04 24.66 3.86
CA ARG A 67 -22.30 24.35 5.10
C ARG A 67 -20.98 25.13 5.17
N GLN A 68 -20.77 25.83 6.28
CA GLN A 68 -19.51 26.53 6.52
C GLN A 68 -18.43 25.55 6.96
N ASP A 69 -17.23 25.82 6.47
CA ASP A 69 -15.99 25.14 6.89
C ASP A 69 -15.77 25.35 8.40
N ARG A 70 -15.64 24.25 9.14
CA ARG A 70 -15.24 24.31 10.55
C ARG A 70 -13.75 23.99 10.62
N GLU A 71 -12.89 24.93 10.28
CA GLU A 71 -11.41 24.81 10.43
C GLU A 71 -10.96 24.29 11.81
N ARG A 72 -11.84 24.40 12.82
CA ARG A 72 -11.56 23.96 14.20
C ARG A 72 -11.47 22.45 14.40
N THR A 73 -11.84 21.65 13.40
CA THR A 73 -11.95 20.18 13.55
C THR A 73 -10.74 19.40 13.06
N GLY A 74 -9.69 20.07 12.52
CA GLY A 74 -8.55 19.38 11.90
C GLY A 74 -8.89 18.63 10.60
N VAL A 75 -10.11 18.83 10.08
CA VAL A 75 -10.62 18.30 8.82
C VAL A 75 -10.46 19.35 7.74
N ARG A 76 -9.98 18.96 6.56
CA ARG A 76 -9.86 19.84 5.40
C ARG A 76 -11.09 19.72 4.52
N GLN A 77 -11.74 20.83 4.23
CA GLN A 77 -12.79 20.85 3.22
C GLN A 77 -12.18 20.73 1.83
N TRP A 78 -12.63 19.74 1.08
CA TRP A 78 -12.34 19.64 -0.34
C TRP A 78 -13.38 20.43 -1.14
N ARG A 79 -12.88 21.30 -2.03
CA ARG A 79 -13.72 22.16 -2.87
C ARG A 79 -13.59 21.71 -4.32
N GLY A 80 -14.60 21.13 -4.86
CA GLY A 80 -14.65 20.68 -6.25
C GLY A 80 -16.09 20.29 -6.62
N SER A 81 -16.31 20.12 -7.92
CA SER A 81 -17.58 19.54 -8.39
C SER A 81 -17.63 18.08 -7.95
N PHE A 82 -18.67 17.72 -7.24
CA PHE A 82 -18.89 16.38 -6.72
C PHE A 82 -20.40 16.10 -6.68
N ASP A 83 -20.79 15.00 -7.28
CA ASP A 83 -22.14 14.49 -7.20
C ASP A 83 -22.17 13.27 -6.28
N ARG A 84 -22.80 13.42 -5.12
CA ARG A 84 -22.85 12.36 -4.12
C ARG A 84 -23.53 11.10 -4.63
N ASP A 85 -24.55 11.23 -5.45
CA ASP A 85 -25.36 10.09 -5.90
C ASP A 85 -24.61 9.23 -6.94
N SER A 86 -23.79 9.87 -7.78
CA SER A 86 -22.97 9.15 -8.78
C SER A 86 -21.57 8.80 -8.29
N ASP A 87 -20.94 9.64 -7.44
CA ASP A 87 -19.52 9.59 -7.13
C ASP A 87 -19.21 9.05 -5.73
N ALA A 88 -20.23 8.81 -4.88
CA ALA A 88 -20.07 8.25 -3.55
C ALA A 88 -20.71 6.88 -3.38
N MET A 89 -20.33 6.25 -2.28
CA MET A 89 -20.88 5.00 -1.76
C MET A 89 -20.93 5.05 -0.24
N LEU A 90 -21.73 4.20 0.37
CA LEU A 90 -21.84 4.11 1.82
C LEU A 90 -20.92 2.99 2.35
N VAL A 91 -20.04 3.31 3.28
CA VAL A 91 -19.15 2.37 3.97
C VAL A 91 -19.32 2.58 5.48
N GLU A 92 -19.80 1.57 6.19
CA GLU A 92 -20.01 1.64 7.66
C GLU A 92 -20.77 2.92 8.10
N ASN A 93 -21.83 3.27 7.38
CA ASN A 93 -22.63 4.49 7.58
C ASN A 93 -21.91 5.83 7.34
N ILE A 94 -20.76 5.81 6.66
CA ILE A 94 -20.03 7.00 6.21
C ILE A 94 -20.15 7.10 4.69
N TRP A 95 -20.48 8.29 4.18
CA TRP A 95 -20.37 8.56 2.75
C TRP A 95 -18.90 8.68 2.34
N VAL A 96 -18.51 7.91 1.34
CA VAL A 96 -17.12 7.80 0.86
C VAL A 96 -17.12 7.94 -0.66
N ALA A 97 -16.25 8.76 -1.19
CA ALA A 97 -16.05 8.83 -2.64
C ALA A 97 -15.65 7.45 -3.19
N LYS A 98 -16.21 7.07 -4.34
CA LYS A 98 -15.82 5.82 -5.01
C LYS A 98 -14.31 5.75 -5.18
N PRO A 99 -13.69 4.57 -5.05
CA PRO A 99 -12.23 4.43 -5.07
C PRO A 99 -11.56 5.08 -6.28
N ILE A 100 -12.14 4.92 -7.46
CA ILE A 100 -11.61 5.54 -8.69
C ILE A 100 -11.63 7.07 -8.60
N THR A 101 -12.70 7.66 -8.10
CA THR A 101 -12.82 9.11 -7.88
C THR A 101 -11.81 9.58 -6.83
N ALA A 102 -11.70 8.85 -5.71
CA ALA A 102 -10.75 9.16 -4.64
C ALA A 102 -9.29 9.15 -5.12
N LEU A 103 -8.91 8.19 -5.96
CA LEU A 103 -7.59 8.15 -6.60
C LEU A 103 -7.33 9.40 -7.43
N THR A 104 -8.28 9.83 -8.27
CA THR A 104 -8.07 11.04 -9.07
C THR A 104 -7.86 12.31 -8.24
N HIS A 105 -8.31 12.33 -6.98
CA HIS A 105 -8.14 13.49 -6.08
C HIS A 105 -6.73 13.56 -5.48
N VAL A 106 -6.01 12.45 -5.37
CA VAL A 106 -4.71 12.41 -4.68
C VAL A 106 -3.52 12.30 -5.62
N LEU A 107 -3.67 11.62 -6.76
CA LEU A 107 -2.58 11.25 -7.64
C LEU A 107 -1.79 12.42 -8.24
N GLY A 108 -2.40 13.59 -8.33
CA GLY A 108 -1.73 14.79 -8.82
C GLY A 108 -0.77 15.45 -7.82
N ALA A 109 -0.79 15.02 -6.55
CA ALA A 109 -0.09 15.66 -5.45
C ALA A 109 0.80 14.69 -4.62
N VAL A 110 0.95 13.44 -5.05
CA VAL A 110 1.76 12.42 -4.38
C VAL A 110 2.99 12.07 -5.23
N ASP A 111 4.01 11.51 -4.58
CA ASP A 111 5.16 10.93 -5.26
C ASP A 111 4.83 9.57 -5.92
N ARG A 112 5.80 9.05 -6.69
CA ARG A 112 5.67 7.79 -7.44
C ARG A 112 5.42 6.59 -6.52
N GLU A 113 6.15 6.53 -5.42
CA GLU A 113 6.12 5.42 -4.46
C GLU A 113 4.75 5.33 -3.79
N VAL A 114 4.19 6.46 -3.42
CA VAL A 114 2.82 6.55 -2.89
C VAL A 114 1.79 6.20 -3.97
N ALA A 115 1.92 6.76 -5.17
CA ALA A 115 0.98 6.49 -6.27
C ALA A 115 0.92 5.00 -6.62
N VAL A 116 2.08 4.34 -6.79
CA VAL A 116 2.14 2.92 -7.13
C VAL A 116 1.63 2.06 -5.98
N SER A 117 1.96 2.40 -4.72
CA SER A 117 1.39 1.69 -3.55
C SER A 117 -0.13 1.77 -3.49
N LEU A 118 -0.71 2.93 -3.82
CA LEU A 118 -2.17 3.10 -3.90
C LEU A 118 -2.77 2.29 -5.05
N PHE A 119 -2.12 2.22 -6.21
CA PHE A 119 -2.56 1.42 -7.35
C PHE A 119 -2.56 -0.07 -7.03
N ASP A 120 -1.43 -0.56 -6.54
CA ASP A 120 -1.23 -1.97 -6.18
C ASP A 120 -2.30 -2.40 -5.18
N SER A 121 -2.46 -1.63 -4.10
CA SER A 121 -3.45 -1.91 -3.07
C SER A 121 -4.89 -1.87 -3.58
N ALA A 122 -5.26 -0.87 -4.38
CA ALA A 122 -6.62 -0.75 -4.91
C ALA A 122 -6.96 -1.90 -5.87
N LEU A 123 -5.99 -2.36 -6.67
CA LEU A 123 -6.13 -3.50 -7.58
C LEU A 123 -6.13 -4.83 -6.83
N ASN A 124 -5.26 -4.99 -5.82
CA ASN A 124 -5.16 -6.18 -4.97
C ASN A 124 -6.48 -6.42 -4.23
N LEU A 125 -7.02 -5.40 -3.57
CA LEU A 125 -8.29 -5.41 -2.87
C LEU A 125 -9.51 -5.48 -3.80
N ARG A 126 -9.30 -5.33 -5.12
CA ARG A 126 -10.37 -5.30 -6.14
C ARG A 126 -11.43 -4.21 -5.88
N VAL A 127 -11.06 -3.12 -5.19
CA VAL A 127 -11.95 -1.96 -5.02
C VAL A 127 -12.02 -1.11 -6.28
N ILE A 128 -11.08 -1.30 -7.21
CA ILE A 128 -11.16 -0.93 -8.62
C ILE A 128 -10.88 -2.16 -9.48
N ASN A 129 -11.54 -2.23 -10.64
CA ASN A 129 -11.28 -3.28 -11.62
C ASN A 129 -10.28 -2.81 -12.69
N SER A 130 -9.82 -3.75 -13.54
CA SER A 130 -8.83 -3.43 -14.57
C SER A 130 -9.34 -2.41 -15.60
N ALA A 131 -10.63 -2.40 -15.91
CA ALA A 131 -11.20 -1.43 -16.86
C ALA A 131 -11.24 -0.02 -16.26
N GLU A 132 -11.60 0.11 -14.98
CA GLU A 132 -11.53 1.37 -14.25
C GLU A 132 -10.10 1.87 -14.15
N PHE A 133 -9.14 0.97 -13.88
CA PHE A 133 -7.73 1.34 -13.78
C PHE A 133 -7.17 1.86 -15.12
N VAL A 134 -7.50 1.24 -16.23
CA VAL A 134 -7.11 1.74 -17.56
C VAL A 134 -7.68 3.14 -17.81
N ARG A 135 -8.93 3.39 -17.41
CA ARG A 135 -9.58 4.68 -17.57
C ARG A 135 -9.07 5.77 -16.61
N LEU A 136 -8.30 5.42 -15.59
CA LEU A 136 -7.83 6.37 -14.57
C LEU A 136 -7.06 7.55 -15.18
N VAL A 137 -6.21 7.28 -16.16
CA VAL A 137 -5.43 8.32 -16.86
C VAL A 137 -6.35 9.28 -17.61
N ASP A 138 -7.41 8.77 -18.23
CA ASP A 138 -8.39 9.58 -18.95
C ASP A 138 -9.22 10.43 -17.98
N LEU A 139 -9.62 9.87 -16.84
CA LEU A 139 -10.31 10.60 -15.76
C LEU A 139 -9.45 11.71 -15.15
N MET A 140 -8.13 11.61 -15.28
CA MET A 140 -7.20 12.64 -14.87
C MET A 140 -6.86 13.66 -15.97
N HIS A 141 -7.46 13.54 -17.15
CA HIS A 141 -7.27 14.50 -18.22
C HIS A 141 -7.54 15.93 -17.71
N SER A 142 -6.66 16.85 -18.00
CA SER A 142 -6.68 18.25 -17.53
C SER A 142 -6.42 18.44 -16.02
N ARG A 143 -6.08 17.39 -15.25
CA ARG A 143 -5.68 17.52 -13.84
C ARG A 143 -4.14 17.62 -13.73
N PRO A 144 -3.63 18.34 -12.71
CA PRO A 144 -2.20 18.33 -12.38
C PRO A 144 -1.67 16.89 -12.24
N GLY A 145 -0.42 16.65 -12.66
CA GLY A 145 0.24 15.36 -12.46
C GLY A 145 -0.14 14.24 -13.44
N VAL A 146 -1.10 14.44 -14.36
CA VAL A 146 -1.56 13.38 -15.29
C VAL A 146 -0.42 12.74 -16.10
N ARG A 147 0.63 13.51 -16.46
CA ARG A 147 1.80 12.97 -17.18
C ARG A 147 2.56 11.93 -16.36
N HIS A 148 2.75 12.19 -15.07
CA HIS A 148 3.40 11.28 -14.16
C HIS A 148 2.52 10.04 -13.92
N VAL A 149 1.24 10.22 -13.67
CA VAL A 149 0.29 9.12 -13.48
C VAL A 149 0.26 8.18 -14.67
N ARG A 150 0.34 8.70 -15.91
CA ARG A 150 0.43 7.88 -17.14
C ARG A 150 1.67 6.99 -17.18
N GLN A 151 2.80 7.45 -16.65
CA GLN A 151 4.04 6.67 -16.56
C GLN A 151 3.97 5.67 -15.39
N TRP A 152 3.49 6.09 -14.23
CA TRP A 152 3.45 5.28 -13.02
C TRP A 152 2.39 4.19 -13.06
N ASN A 153 1.30 4.41 -13.80
CA ASN A 153 0.26 3.40 -14.02
C ASN A 153 0.82 2.09 -14.60
N GLN A 154 1.86 2.17 -15.45
CA GLN A 154 2.51 0.99 -16.02
C GLN A 154 3.35 0.20 -14.99
N LEU A 155 3.64 0.78 -13.84
CA LEU A 155 4.40 0.16 -12.76
C LEU A 155 3.51 -0.60 -11.76
N ALA A 156 2.19 -0.49 -11.89
CA ALA A 156 1.27 -1.13 -10.96
C ALA A 156 1.28 -2.65 -11.11
N ASP A 157 1.27 -3.35 -9.97
CA ASP A 157 1.16 -4.79 -9.91
C ASP A 157 0.22 -5.22 -8.78
N ARG A 158 -0.93 -5.78 -9.15
CA ARG A 158 -1.97 -6.23 -8.20
C ARG A 158 -1.52 -7.34 -7.25
N ARG A 159 -0.34 -7.93 -7.46
CA ARG A 159 0.19 -9.00 -6.61
C ARG A 159 0.87 -8.48 -5.35
N ALA A 160 1.31 -7.23 -5.33
CA ALA A 160 1.87 -6.65 -4.10
C ALA A 160 0.78 -6.51 -3.03
N ASP A 161 1.00 -7.13 -1.88
CA ASP A 161 0.03 -7.19 -0.78
C ASP A 161 0.17 -6.00 0.20
N SER A 162 1.27 -5.27 0.14
CA SER A 162 1.56 -4.14 1.05
C SER A 162 2.31 -2.99 0.37
N PRO A 163 2.23 -1.76 0.93
CA PRO A 163 3.04 -0.63 0.46
C PRO A 163 4.55 -0.85 0.59
N LEU A 164 4.98 -1.66 1.55
CA LEU A 164 6.39 -2.03 1.73
C LEU A 164 6.89 -2.85 0.53
N GLU A 165 6.12 -3.86 0.12
CA GLU A 165 6.42 -4.66 -1.07
C GLU A 165 6.41 -3.83 -2.36
N SER A 166 5.42 -2.93 -2.53
CA SER A 166 5.35 -2.02 -3.69
C SER A 166 6.62 -1.17 -3.82
N ARG A 167 7.09 -0.58 -2.70
CA ARG A 167 8.31 0.25 -2.68
C ARG A 167 9.57 -0.57 -2.90
N ALA A 168 9.71 -1.73 -2.25
CA ALA A 168 10.82 -2.64 -2.45
C ALA A 168 10.94 -3.10 -3.91
N ARG A 169 9.81 -3.43 -4.51
CA ARG A 169 9.74 -3.78 -5.94
C ARG A 169 10.18 -2.62 -6.85
N LEU A 170 9.75 -1.39 -6.56
CA LEU A 170 10.18 -0.21 -7.32
C LEU A 170 11.69 0.02 -7.20
N GLU A 171 12.28 -0.13 -6.00
CA GLU A 171 13.72 0.00 -5.79
C GLU A 171 14.50 -1.03 -6.62
N CYS A 172 14.03 -2.27 -6.69
CA CYS A 172 14.61 -3.30 -7.55
C CYS A 172 14.45 -2.99 -9.04
N LEU A 173 13.28 -2.50 -9.47
CA LEU A 173 13.04 -2.09 -10.86
C LEU A 173 13.98 -0.97 -11.29
N ASP A 174 14.16 0.06 -10.46
CA ASP A 174 15.04 1.21 -10.73
C ASP A 174 16.51 0.78 -10.86
N ALA A 175 16.91 -0.27 -10.13
CA ALA A 175 18.25 -0.86 -10.22
C ALA A 175 18.42 -1.84 -11.40
N GLY A 176 17.39 -2.07 -12.21
CA GLY A 176 17.41 -3.07 -13.29
C GLY A 176 17.40 -4.52 -12.79
N LEU A 177 16.94 -4.74 -11.56
CA LEU A 177 16.93 -6.03 -10.87
C LEU A 177 15.49 -6.48 -10.57
N ALA A 178 14.57 -6.31 -11.50
CA ALA A 178 13.17 -6.70 -11.34
C ALA A 178 13.04 -8.15 -10.82
N PRO A 179 12.17 -8.42 -9.82
CA PRO A 179 11.89 -9.79 -9.42
C PRO A 179 11.29 -10.59 -10.59
N ASN A 180 11.63 -11.88 -10.65
CA ASN A 180 11.05 -12.78 -11.64
C ASN A 180 9.58 -13.08 -11.32
N ASP A 181 9.23 -13.13 -10.03
CA ASP A 181 7.86 -13.34 -9.61
C ASP A 181 7.56 -12.68 -8.26
N LEU A 182 6.28 -12.35 -8.05
CA LEU A 182 5.72 -11.79 -6.83
C LEU A 182 4.72 -12.78 -6.23
N GLN A 183 4.68 -12.84 -4.90
CA GLN A 183 3.74 -13.68 -4.16
C GLN A 183 3.80 -15.15 -4.61
N ARG A 184 5.02 -15.62 -4.86
CA ARG A 184 5.28 -16.95 -5.39
C ARG A 184 5.01 -18.03 -4.35
N VAL A 185 4.21 -19.03 -4.71
CA VAL A 185 4.01 -20.23 -3.92
C VAL A 185 5.19 -21.17 -4.13
N VAL A 186 5.79 -21.64 -3.04
CA VAL A 186 6.87 -22.64 -3.05
C VAL A 186 6.37 -23.89 -2.36
N LEU A 187 6.62 -25.04 -3.00
CA LEU A 187 6.29 -26.38 -2.53
C LEU A 187 7.58 -27.14 -2.24
N ASP A 188 7.53 -28.13 -1.34
CA ASP A 188 8.64 -29.07 -1.14
C ASP A 188 8.70 -30.12 -2.28
N GLU A 189 9.71 -31.01 -2.23
CA GLU A 189 9.91 -32.09 -3.21
C GLU A 189 8.72 -33.07 -3.30
N ARG A 190 7.85 -33.10 -2.29
CA ARG A 190 6.64 -33.92 -2.21
C ARG A 190 5.39 -33.18 -2.66
N GLY A 191 5.53 -31.90 -3.09
CA GLY A 191 4.41 -31.04 -3.44
C GLY A 191 3.69 -30.42 -2.24
N THR A 192 4.26 -30.49 -1.04
CA THR A 192 3.69 -29.88 0.16
C THR A 192 3.95 -28.38 0.18
N PHE A 193 2.95 -27.59 0.54
CA PHE A 193 3.05 -26.14 0.63
C PHE A 193 4.02 -25.71 1.74
N ILE A 194 5.07 -24.96 1.39
CA ILE A 194 6.01 -24.33 2.31
C ILE A 194 5.56 -22.92 2.65
N GLY A 195 5.22 -22.12 1.64
CA GLY A 195 4.83 -20.74 1.83
C GLY A 195 4.54 -20.01 0.53
N ARG A 196 4.06 -18.76 0.69
CA ARG A 196 3.94 -17.77 -0.36
C ARG A 196 4.88 -16.61 -0.02
N PHE A 197 5.68 -16.17 -0.99
CA PHE A 197 6.83 -15.31 -0.79
C PHE A 197 6.75 -14.05 -1.63
N ASP A 198 7.08 -12.89 -1.04
CA ASP A 198 6.79 -11.58 -1.61
C ASP A 198 7.51 -11.34 -2.93
N MET A 199 8.82 -11.55 -2.97
CA MET A 199 9.63 -11.35 -4.17
C MET A 199 10.61 -12.50 -4.37
N THR A 200 10.73 -12.98 -5.62
CA THR A 200 11.65 -14.08 -5.93
C THR A 200 12.43 -13.83 -7.21
N TRP A 201 13.68 -14.32 -7.23
CA TRP A 201 14.57 -14.35 -8.39
C TRP A 201 15.08 -15.77 -8.62
N ASP A 202 15.18 -16.16 -9.90
CA ASP A 202 15.69 -17.48 -10.30
C ASP A 202 17.22 -17.49 -10.28
N LEU A 203 17.80 -18.31 -9.39
CA LEU A 203 19.23 -18.54 -9.28
C LEU A 203 19.74 -19.68 -10.15
N GLY A 204 18.86 -20.37 -10.89
CA GLY A 204 19.18 -21.54 -11.68
C GLY A 204 19.15 -22.85 -10.90
N GLY A 205 18.96 -23.96 -11.64
CA GLY A 205 18.86 -25.29 -11.05
C GLY A 205 17.69 -25.49 -10.09
N GLY A 206 16.59 -24.75 -10.29
CA GLY A 206 15.41 -24.78 -9.39
C GLY A 206 15.57 -23.99 -8.11
N ARG A 207 16.73 -23.34 -7.89
CA ARG A 207 16.99 -22.51 -6.71
C ARG A 207 16.46 -21.11 -6.88
N LEU A 208 16.00 -20.51 -5.78
CA LEU A 208 15.46 -19.15 -5.73
C LEU A 208 16.24 -18.30 -4.73
N LEU A 209 16.42 -17.03 -5.06
CA LEU A 209 16.55 -15.99 -4.06
C LEU A 209 15.11 -15.56 -3.69
N ILE A 210 14.84 -15.48 -2.41
CA ILE A 210 13.56 -15.11 -1.81
C ILE A 210 13.82 -13.91 -0.91
N ILE A 211 13.08 -12.82 -1.12
CA ILE A 211 13.05 -11.67 -0.24
C ILE A 211 11.64 -11.56 0.33
N GLU A 212 11.52 -11.65 1.66
CA GLU A 212 10.31 -11.38 2.43
C GLU A 212 10.39 -9.96 2.99
N MET A 213 9.31 -9.20 2.87
CA MET A 213 9.24 -7.83 3.35
C MET A 213 8.49 -7.77 4.68
N ASP A 214 9.24 -7.74 5.79
CA ASP A 214 8.67 -7.77 7.14
C ASP A 214 8.23 -6.38 7.61
N GLY A 215 6.94 -6.15 7.67
CA GLY A 215 6.35 -4.98 8.33
C GLY A 215 6.53 -5.03 9.85
N ALA A 216 6.54 -3.87 10.52
CA ALA A 216 6.77 -3.72 11.96
C ALA A 216 5.83 -4.54 12.88
N HIS A 217 4.74 -5.09 12.35
CA HIS A 217 3.75 -5.86 13.12
C HIS A 217 4.04 -7.36 13.23
N HIS A 218 4.98 -7.92 12.47
CA HIS A 218 5.29 -9.37 12.50
C HIS A 218 6.27 -9.79 13.59
N ARG A 219 6.87 -8.87 14.34
CA ARG A 219 7.82 -9.19 15.42
C ARG A 219 7.17 -9.59 16.76
N GLN A 220 5.85 -9.78 16.83
CA GLN A 220 5.18 -10.19 18.07
C GLN A 220 5.11 -11.71 18.19
N ASN A 221 5.74 -12.20 19.24
CA ASN A 221 5.76 -13.51 19.89
C ASN A 221 4.83 -14.60 19.35
N GLY A 222 5.39 -15.63 18.74
CA GLY A 222 4.73 -16.87 18.33
C GLY A 222 5.03 -17.31 16.89
N THR A 223 5.40 -16.41 16.03
CA THR A 223 5.78 -16.66 14.62
C THR A 223 7.20 -17.15 14.48
N ALA A 224 8.13 -16.74 15.33
CA ALA A 224 9.57 -17.04 15.21
C ALA A 224 9.90 -18.54 15.04
N ARG A 225 9.15 -19.45 15.66
CA ARG A 225 9.35 -20.91 15.48
C ARG A 225 8.85 -21.43 14.15
N ARG A 226 7.73 -20.89 13.63
CA ARG A 226 7.17 -21.28 12.34
C ARG A 226 8.01 -20.69 11.21
N ASP A 227 8.46 -19.46 11.36
CA ASP A 227 9.33 -18.78 10.39
C ASP A 227 10.67 -19.52 10.31
N SER A 228 11.28 -19.94 11.45
CA SER A 228 12.50 -20.75 11.45
C SER A 228 12.33 -22.12 10.79
N ALA A 229 11.15 -22.76 10.92
CA ALA A 229 10.89 -24.05 10.27
C ALA A 229 10.72 -23.89 8.75
N LYS A 230 10.05 -22.83 8.31
CA LYS A 230 9.84 -22.43 6.93
C LYS A 230 11.20 -22.13 6.26
N ASP A 231 12.01 -21.29 6.87
CA ASP A 231 13.35 -20.95 6.40
C ASP A 231 14.26 -22.19 6.28
N ASN A 232 14.21 -23.08 7.28
CA ASN A 232 14.99 -24.31 7.26
C ASN A 232 14.54 -25.27 6.13
N ALA A 233 13.24 -25.30 5.81
CA ALA A 233 12.75 -26.06 4.67
C ALA A 233 13.26 -25.50 3.35
N LEU A 234 13.20 -24.16 3.19
CA LEU A 234 13.72 -23.48 1.99
C LEU A 234 15.22 -23.68 1.80
N ARG A 235 16.01 -23.55 2.87
CA ARG A 235 17.47 -23.76 2.82
C ARG A 235 17.83 -25.19 2.44
N ARG A 236 17.07 -26.20 2.88
CA ARG A 236 17.27 -27.60 2.47
C ARG A 236 17.04 -27.81 0.99
N LEU A 237 16.14 -27.03 0.38
CA LEU A 237 15.91 -27.04 -1.07
C LEU A 237 16.94 -26.18 -1.84
N GLY A 238 17.92 -25.59 -1.15
CA GLY A 238 18.97 -24.76 -1.73
C GLY A 238 18.53 -23.32 -2.05
N HIS A 239 17.37 -22.89 -1.56
CA HIS A 239 16.92 -21.50 -1.71
C HIS A 239 17.70 -20.59 -0.75
N VAL A 240 17.84 -19.33 -1.15
CA VAL A 240 18.44 -18.25 -0.34
C VAL A 240 17.33 -17.33 0.11
N VAL A 241 17.23 -17.06 1.41
CA VAL A 241 16.13 -16.28 2.00
C VAL A 241 16.70 -15.11 2.79
N TYR A 242 16.13 -13.93 2.57
CA TYR A 242 16.38 -12.72 3.34
C TYR A 242 15.06 -12.12 3.80
N HIS A 243 15.06 -11.52 4.99
CA HIS A 243 13.98 -10.77 5.57
C HIS A 243 14.43 -9.32 5.70
N LEU A 244 13.71 -8.39 5.06
CA LEU A 244 14.02 -6.96 5.02
C LEU A 244 12.80 -6.15 5.48
N GLY A 245 13.05 -4.99 6.06
CA GLY A 245 12.01 -4.12 6.61
C GLY A 245 11.98 -2.73 5.98
N TRP A 246 11.15 -1.86 6.55
CA TRP A 246 11.10 -0.45 6.16
C TRP A 246 12.46 0.25 6.32
N GLU A 247 13.24 -0.14 7.32
CA GLU A 247 14.57 0.39 7.63
C GLU A 247 15.60 0.12 6.55
N ASP A 248 15.39 -0.91 5.72
CA ASP A 248 16.32 -1.32 4.68
C ASP A 248 16.06 -0.61 3.34
N LEU A 249 14.85 -0.04 3.16
CA LEU A 249 14.50 0.67 1.95
C LEU A 249 15.26 2.00 1.82
N GLY A 250 15.71 2.32 0.62
CA GLY A 250 16.47 3.54 0.32
C GLY A 250 17.90 3.54 0.85
N THR A 251 18.34 2.48 1.55
CA THR A 251 19.73 2.33 2.01
C THR A 251 20.64 1.69 0.98
N GLY A 252 20.04 1.09 -0.05
CA GLY A 252 20.73 0.25 -1.05
C GLY A 252 20.97 -1.18 -0.59
N GLU A 253 20.57 -1.56 0.63
CA GLU A 253 20.76 -2.92 1.16
C GLU A 253 20.03 -3.96 0.33
N LEU A 254 18.76 -3.74 0.02
CA LEU A 254 17.94 -4.61 -0.83
C LEU A 254 18.62 -4.82 -2.19
N VAL A 255 18.96 -3.75 -2.88
CA VAL A 255 19.57 -3.80 -4.22
C VAL A 255 20.91 -4.51 -4.18
N ARG A 256 21.74 -4.24 -3.16
CA ARG A 256 23.04 -4.89 -2.97
C ARG A 256 22.87 -6.40 -2.74
N THR A 257 21.95 -6.80 -1.88
CA THR A 257 21.64 -8.20 -1.58
C THR A 257 21.23 -8.95 -2.84
N VAL A 258 20.27 -8.43 -3.59
CA VAL A 258 19.80 -9.04 -4.84
C VAL A 258 20.94 -9.15 -5.86
N ARG A 259 21.70 -8.08 -6.04
CA ARG A 259 22.82 -8.06 -7.00
C ARG A 259 23.89 -9.10 -6.67
N VAL A 260 24.31 -9.18 -5.42
CA VAL A 260 25.34 -10.13 -4.96
C VAL A 260 24.88 -11.57 -5.18
N GLU A 261 23.65 -11.91 -4.84
CA GLU A 261 23.15 -13.28 -5.00
C GLU A 261 22.97 -13.67 -6.49
N LEU A 262 22.52 -12.75 -7.33
CA LEU A 262 22.44 -12.98 -8.77
C LEU A 262 23.83 -13.13 -9.42
N GLN A 263 24.82 -12.34 -8.99
CA GLN A 263 26.22 -12.49 -9.45
C GLN A 263 26.82 -13.82 -9.02
N ARG A 264 26.65 -14.22 -7.74
CA ARG A 264 27.09 -15.54 -7.24
C ARG A 264 26.49 -16.71 -8.00
N ALA A 265 25.27 -16.55 -8.48
CA ALA A 265 24.56 -17.55 -9.28
C ALA A 265 24.91 -17.48 -10.78
N GLY A 266 25.76 -16.53 -11.22
CA GLY A 266 26.07 -16.29 -12.63
C GLY A 266 24.87 -15.80 -13.47
N ARG A 267 23.90 -15.17 -12.82
CA ARG A 267 22.70 -14.60 -13.45
C ARG A 267 22.83 -13.12 -13.78
N LEU A 268 23.88 -12.47 -13.28
CA LEU A 268 24.22 -11.09 -13.56
C LEU A 268 25.73 -11.00 -13.80
N ALA A 269 26.16 -10.23 -14.78
CA ALA A 269 27.57 -9.94 -15.00
C ALA A 269 28.17 -9.17 -13.81
N THR A 270 29.44 -9.43 -13.51
CA THR A 270 30.21 -8.73 -12.48
C THR A 270 30.45 -7.27 -12.83
#